data_1cbdf80fab5c74c94d56b3c49222ef18
#
_entry.id   1cbdf80fab5c74c94d56b3c49222ef18
#
_cell.length_a   1.000
_cell.length_b   1.000
_cell.length_c   1.000
_cell.angle_alpha   90.00
_cell.angle_beta   90.00
_cell.angle_gamma   90.00
#
_symmetry.space_group_name_H-M   'P 1'
#
loop_
_entity.id
_entity.type
_entity.pdbx_description
1 polymer ?
#
loop_
_entity_poly.entity_id
_entity_poly.type
_entity_poly.pdbx_seq_one_letter_code
_entity_poly.pdbx_strand_id
1 'polypeptide(L)'
;SAASDVYKRQGLIDVISEIVDKNTPFLGICLGLQLLFESSEESPGVEGLGLLKGKILRIPDGVTEDKRPLKIPHIGWNSLSFPQKGRLFEGFSREPYVYFVHSYYLKAEEDIVTARTEYGVSIDASVEKGNLFACQFHPEKSSEAGLKILENFVRLGREGN
;
A
#
# COMPACT_ATOMS: atom_id res chain seq x y z
N SER A 1 14.68 -1.87 -9.96
CA SER A 1 14.43 -3.28 -10.35
C SER A 1 14.04 -3.34 -11.82
N ALA A 2 14.13 -4.52 -12.42
CA ALA A 2 13.66 -4.75 -13.80
C ALA A 2 12.21 -4.29 -14.01
N ALA A 3 11.36 -4.42 -12.99
CA ALA A 3 9.97 -3.96 -13.03
C ALA A 3 9.87 -2.43 -13.13
N SER A 4 10.62 -1.67 -12.32
CA SER A 4 10.61 -0.20 -12.39
C SER A 4 11.13 0.31 -13.73
N ASP A 5 12.13 -0.36 -14.30
CA ASP A 5 12.68 -0.01 -15.62
C ASP A 5 11.69 -0.30 -16.75
N VAL A 6 10.91 -1.37 -16.65
CA VAL A 6 9.84 -1.71 -17.60
C VAL A 6 8.74 -0.63 -17.54
N TYR A 7 8.31 -0.21 -16.35
CA TYR A 7 7.30 0.85 -16.20
C TYR A 7 7.79 2.19 -16.73
N LYS A 8 9.05 2.56 -16.48
CA LYS A 8 9.67 3.75 -17.06
C LYS A 8 9.67 3.72 -18.59
N ARG A 9 10.03 2.59 -19.17
CA ARG A 9 10.06 2.39 -20.64
C ARG A 9 8.68 2.44 -21.29
N GLN A 10 7.61 2.11 -20.56
CA GLN A 10 6.23 2.09 -21.07
C GLN A 10 5.49 3.43 -20.91
N GLY A 11 6.12 4.48 -20.40
CA GLY A 11 5.50 5.78 -20.19
C GLY A 11 4.46 5.79 -19.07
N LEU A 12 4.38 4.77 -18.23
CA LEU A 12 3.42 4.69 -17.13
C LEU A 12 3.62 5.78 -16.09
N ILE A 13 4.85 6.26 -15.91
CA ILE A 13 5.15 7.35 -15.00
C ILE A 13 4.39 8.61 -15.41
N ASP A 14 4.45 8.96 -16.70
CA ASP A 14 3.78 10.15 -17.23
C ASP A 14 2.26 10.03 -17.08
N VAL A 15 1.71 8.85 -17.34
CA VAL A 15 0.28 8.56 -17.17
C VAL A 15 -0.15 8.69 -15.71
N ILE A 16 0.60 8.12 -14.78
CA ILE A 16 0.30 8.20 -13.34
C ILE A 16 0.37 9.67 -12.87
N SER A 17 1.42 10.39 -13.26
CA SER A 17 1.57 11.80 -12.92
C SER A 17 0.40 12.63 -13.45
N GLU A 18 -0.02 12.41 -14.70
CA GLU A 18 -1.18 13.08 -15.29
C GLU A 18 -2.49 12.79 -14.54
N ILE A 19 -2.72 11.53 -14.14
CA ILE A 19 -3.88 11.12 -13.35
C ILE A 19 -3.90 11.85 -12.01
N VAL A 20 -2.75 11.91 -11.33
CA VAL A 20 -2.60 12.59 -10.05
C VAL A 20 -2.81 14.09 -10.19
N ASP A 21 -2.23 14.72 -11.22
CA ASP A 21 -2.37 16.15 -11.48
C ASP A 21 -3.83 16.55 -11.80
N LYS A 22 -4.56 15.67 -12.47
CA LYS A 22 -6.00 15.84 -12.73
C LYS A 22 -6.90 15.52 -11.55
N ASN A 23 -6.30 15.11 -10.42
CA ASN A 23 -7.01 14.69 -9.21
C ASN A 23 -8.02 13.54 -9.44
N THR A 24 -7.75 12.71 -10.43
CA THR A 24 -8.54 11.49 -10.69
C THR A 24 -8.21 10.45 -9.62
N PRO A 25 -9.20 9.79 -9.00
CA PRO A 25 -8.94 8.75 -8.03
C PRO A 25 -8.04 7.64 -8.58
N PHE A 26 -6.97 7.35 -7.87
CA PHE A 26 -5.97 6.33 -8.21
C PHE A 26 -5.76 5.40 -7.01
N LEU A 27 -5.72 4.11 -7.26
CA LEU A 27 -5.43 3.10 -6.25
C LEU A 27 -4.21 2.26 -6.66
N GLY A 28 -3.11 2.41 -5.93
CA GLY A 28 -1.93 1.56 -6.04
C GLY A 28 -2.05 0.32 -5.14
N ILE A 29 -1.84 -0.87 -5.69
CA ILE A 29 -1.95 -2.14 -4.96
C ILE A 29 -0.58 -2.83 -4.94
N CYS A 30 -0.12 -3.24 -3.75
CA CYS A 30 1.14 -3.95 -3.50
C CYS A 30 2.35 -3.21 -4.10
N LEU A 31 2.88 -3.67 -5.23
CA LEU A 31 3.95 -2.98 -5.95
C LEU A 31 3.53 -1.55 -6.35
N GLY A 32 2.26 -1.35 -6.68
CA GLY A 32 1.70 -0.03 -6.99
C GLY A 32 1.79 0.96 -5.84
N LEU A 33 1.66 0.50 -4.59
CA LEU A 33 1.96 1.33 -3.42
C LEU A 33 3.45 1.69 -3.38
N GLN A 34 4.31 0.70 -3.51
CA GLN A 34 5.76 0.88 -3.34
C GLN A 34 6.36 1.83 -4.37
N LEU A 35 5.84 1.81 -5.60
CA LEU A 35 6.28 2.70 -6.69
C LEU A 35 5.99 4.19 -6.45
N LEU A 36 5.02 4.53 -5.61
CA LEU A 36 4.63 5.92 -5.34
C LEU A 36 5.63 6.68 -4.48
N PHE A 37 6.51 5.96 -3.79
CA PHE A 37 7.46 6.52 -2.81
C PHE A 37 8.83 6.80 -3.43
N GLU A 38 9.75 7.35 -2.61
CA GLU A 38 11.03 7.91 -3.10
C GLU A 38 12.08 6.84 -3.35
N SER A 39 12.15 5.81 -2.49
CA SER A 39 13.20 4.80 -2.56
C SER A 39 12.77 3.44 -2.03
N SER A 40 13.49 2.40 -2.43
CA SER A 40 13.24 1.03 -1.97
C SER A 40 14.54 0.28 -1.75
N GLU A 41 14.63 -0.43 -0.63
CA GLU A 41 15.74 -1.35 -0.35
C GLU A 41 15.74 -2.58 -1.28
N GLU A 42 14.60 -2.91 -1.89
CA GLU A 42 14.52 -3.96 -2.91
C GLU A 42 15.32 -3.61 -4.17
N SER A 43 15.43 -2.32 -4.46
CA SER A 43 16.10 -1.82 -5.66
C SER A 43 17.01 -0.65 -5.30
N PRO A 44 18.15 -0.92 -4.63
CA PRO A 44 19.08 0.13 -4.23
C PRO A 44 19.56 0.96 -5.44
N GLY A 45 19.53 2.29 -5.27
CA GLY A 45 19.94 3.23 -6.32
C GLY A 45 18.89 3.50 -7.40
N VAL A 46 17.71 2.88 -7.31
CA VAL A 46 16.59 3.18 -8.20
C VAL A 46 15.60 4.06 -7.45
N GLU A 47 15.29 5.21 -8.02
CA GLU A 47 14.28 6.12 -7.48
C GLU A 47 12.88 5.64 -7.85
N GLY A 48 11.94 5.74 -6.88
CA GLY A 48 10.51 5.61 -7.13
C GLY A 48 9.94 6.86 -7.83
N LEU A 49 8.62 6.95 -7.88
CA LEU A 49 7.96 8.12 -8.48
C LEU A 49 8.07 9.38 -7.62
N GLY A 50 8.33 9.23 -6.30
CA GLY A 50 8.47 10.34 -5.37
C GLY A 50 7.22 11.21 -5.22
N LEU A 51 6.02 10.68 -5.56
CA LEU A 51 4.75 11.37 -5.39
C LEU A 51 4.35 11.48 -3.92
N LEU A 52 4.82 10.55 -3.10
CA LEU A 52 4.63 10.49 -1.65
C LEU A 52 5.99 10.35 -0.96
N LYS A 53 6.09 10.91 0.25
CA LYS A 53 7.34 10.84 1.04
C LYS A 53 7.34 9.62 1.94
N GLY A 54 8.40 8.85 1.84
CA GLY A 54 8.61 7.64 2.62
C GLY A 54 9.55 6.68 1.92
N LYS A 55 9.85 5.60 2.61
CA LYS A 55 10.81 4.58 2.18
C LYS A 55 10.18 3.20 2.21
N ILE A 56 10.61 2.37 1.29
CA ILE A 56 10.27 0.96 1.26
C ILE A 56 11.47 0.20 1.84
N LEU A 57 11.24 -0.47 2.97
CA LEU A 57 12.25 -1.17 3.75
C LEU A 57 12.01 -2.68 3.70
N ARG A 58 13.06 -3.47 3.86
CA ARG A 58 12.93 -4.92 4.04
C ARG A 58 12.33 -5.22 5.42
N ILE A 59 11.39 -6.16 5.49
CA ILE A 59 10.89 -6.65 6.78
C ILE A 59 12.09 -7.26 7.54
N PRO A 60 12.36 -6.80 8.78
CA PRO A 60 13.51 -7.27 9.53
C PRO A 60 13.35 -8.73 9.95
N ASP A 61 14.46 -9.45 10.04
CA ASP A 61 14.49 -10.76 10.67
C ASP A 61 14.06 -10.62 12.14
N GLY A 62 13.23 -11.53 12.59
CA GLY A 62 12.69 -11.46 13.94
C GLY A 62 12.16 -12.82 14.40
N VAL A 63 11.48 -12.81 15.51
CA VAL A 63 10.83 -13.98 16.08
C VAL A 63 9.36 -13.69 16.37
N THR A 64 8.53 -14.69 16.22
CA THR A 64 7.14 -14.67 16.65
C THR A 64 7.04 -14.68 18.19
N GLU A 65 5.85 -14.44 18.73
CA GLU A 65 5.59 -14.54 20.18
C GLU A 65 6.00 -15.91 20.74
N ASP A 66 5.84 -16.97 19.96
CA ASP A 66 6.29 -18.35 20.31
C ASP A 66 7.79 -18.57 20.10
N LYS A 67 8.59 -17.52 19.91
CA LYS A 67 10.05 -17.58 19.67
C LYS A 67 10.47 -18.37 18.42
N ARG A 68 9.58 -18.56 17.47
CA ARG A 68 9.92 -19.13 16.16
C ARG A 68 10.41 -18.04 15.21
N PRO A 69 11.33 -18.33 14.28
CA PRO A 69 11.75 -17.35 13.27
C PRO A 69 10.55 -16.79 12.51
N LEU A 70 10.54 -15.46 12.33
CA LEU A 70 9.54 -14.78 11.53
C LEU A 70 9.72 -15.17 10.05
N LYS A 71 8.67 -15.65 9.43
CA LYS A 71 8.72 -16.05 8.01
C LYS A 71 8.66 -14.81 7.11
N ILE A 72 9.63 -14.68 6.22
CA ILE A 72 9.67 -13.65 5.18
C ILE A 72 9.74 -14.36 3.84
N PRO A 73 8.83 -14.03 2.88
CA PRO A 73 7.82 -12.94 2.91
C PRO A 73 6.69 -13.14 3.93
N HIS A 74 6.08 -12.01 4.31
CA HIS A 74 4.78 -11.98 5.00
C HIS A 74 3.72 -12.45 4.02
N ILE A 75 3.25 -13.66 4.19
CA ILE A 75 2.23 -14.29 3.33
C ILE A 75 1.08 -14.75 4.22
N GLY A 76 -0.13 -14.30 3.89
CA GLY A 76 -1.35 -14.72 4.57
C GLY A 76 -2.23 -13.57 5.02
N TRP A 77 -3.22 -13.92 5.83
CA TRP A 77 -4.20 -13.00 6.37
C TRP A 77 -3.67 -12.34 7.63
N ASN A 78 -3.86 -11.03 7.72
CA ASN A 78 -3.53 -10.25 8.90
C ASN A 78 -4.54 -9.11 9.09
N SER A 79 -4.74 -8.68 10.33
CA SER A 79 -5.70 -7.64 10.65
C SER A 79 -5.15 -6.23 10.37
N LEU A 80 -6.05 -5.33 10.07
CA LEU A 80 -5.74 -3.90 9.92
C LEU A 80 -6.23 -3.13 11.16
N SER A 81 -5.39 -2.24 11.66
CA SER A 81 -5.81 -1.17 12.56
C SER A 81 -5.87 0.16 11.80
N PHE A 82 -6.69 1.09 12.26
CA PHE A 82 -6.92 2.37 11.58
C PHE A 82 -6.43 3.54 12.46
N PRO A 83 -5.20 4.06 12.21
CA PRO A 83 -4.67 5.19 12.98
C PRO A 83 -5.44 6.49 12.73
N GLN A 84 -6.07 6.62 11.59
CA GLN A 84 -6.96 7.71 11.23
C GLN A 84 -8.04 7.24 10.25
N LYS A 85 -9.07 8.04 10.06
CA LYS A 85 -10.14 7.71 9.12
C LYS A 85 -9.64 7.75 7.68
N GLY A 86 -9.88 6.66 6.94
CA GLY A 86 -9.61 6.58 5.51
C GLY A 86 -10.88 6.27 4.74
N ARG A 87 -11.06 6.90 3.58
CA ARG A 87 -12.26 6.73 2.75
C ARG A 87 -12.41 5.32 2.17
N LEU A 88 -11.30 4.61 1.94
CA LEU A 88 -11.34 3.20 1.52
C LEU A 88 -11.96 2.29 2.59
N PHE A 89 -11.89 2.69 3.86
CA PHE A 89 -12.34 1.89 5.00
C PHE A 89 -13.67 2.37 5.58
N GLU A 90 -14.39 3.19 4.84
CA GLU A 90 -15.70 3.66 5.28
C GLU A 90 -16.68 2.49 5.45
N GLY A 91 -17.42 2.52 6.56
CA GLY A 91 -18.38 1.48 6.90
C GLY A 91 -17.79 0.21 7.55
N PHE A 92 -16.49 0.17 7.82
CA PHE A 92 -15.90 -0.89 8.64
C PHE A 92 -16.11 -0.58 10.12
N SER A 93 -16.84 -1.46 10.81
CA SER A 93 -17.10 -1.37 12.26
C SER A 93 -16.10 -2.18 13.10
N ARG A 94 -15.30 -3.02 12.45
CA ARG A 94 -14.28 -3.89 13.06
C ARG A 94 -13.02 -3.86 12.21
N GLU A 95 -11.90 -4.21 12.84
CA GLU A 95 -10.64 -4.43 12.14
C GLU A 95 -10.77 -5.63 11.18
N PRO A 96 -10.68 -5.41 9.87
CA PRO A 96 -10.79 -6.49 8.90
C PRO A 96 -9.49 -7.28 8.81
N TYR A 97 -9.60 -8.54 8.37
CA TYR A 97 -8.47 -9.33 7.90
C TYR A 97 -8.36 -9.20 6.39
N VAL A 98 -7.14 -8.97 5.92
CA VAL A 98 -6.80 -8.84 4.50
C VAL A 98 -5.59 -9.69 4.16
N TYR A 99 -5.40 -9.98 2.88
CA TYR A 99 -4.33 -10.86 2.41
C TYR A 99 -3.08 -10.09 2.01
N PHE A 100 -1.95 -10.49 2.60
CA PHE A 100 -0.62 -9.95 2.33
C PHE A 100 0.27 -10.96 1.62
N VAL A 101 1.13 -10.47 0.74
CA VAL A 101 2.26 -11.21 0.17
C VAL A 101 3.37 -10.23 -0.21
N HIS A 102 4.29 -9.98 0.73
CA HIS A 102 5.39 -9.02 0.51
C HIS A 102 6.57 -9.27 1.44
N SER A 103 7.76 -8.89 1.01
CA SER A 103 9.00 -8.90 1.81
C SER A 103 9.46 -7.51 2.20
N TYR A 104 8.97 -6.49 1.52
CA TYR A 104 9.29 -5.09 1.76
C TYR A 104 8.03 -4.35 2.17
N TYR A 105 8.17 -3.34 3.01
CA TYR A 105 7.06 -2.59 3.57
C TYR A 105 7.32 -1.09 3.56
N LEU A 106 6.25 -0.33 3.55
CA LEU A 106 6.28 1.11 3.62
C LEU A 106 6.53 1.59 5.05
N LYS A 107 7.44 2.56 5.16
CA LYS A 107 7.51 3.50 6.26
C LYS A 107 7.26 4.91 5.72
N ALA A 108 6.05 5.41 5.92
CA ALA A 108 5.67 6.75 5.47
C ALA A 108 6.34 7.83 6.32
N GLU A 109 6.71 8.93 5.69
CA GLU A 109 7.28 10.13 6.31
C GLU A 109 6.31 11.31 6.28
N GLU A 110 5.05 11.08 5.92
CA GLU A 110 3.93 12.03 5.95
C GLU A 110 2.78 11.46 6.78
N ASP A 111 1.90 12.31 7.27
CA ASP A 111 0.68 11.90 8.01
C ASP A 111 -0.44 11.50 7.03
N ILE A 112 -0.22 10.41 6.32
CA ILE A 112 -1.12 9.88 5.28
C ILE A 112 -1.56 8.43 5.52
N VAL A 113 -1.10 7.80 6.61
CA VAL A 113 -1.36 6.38 6.89
C VAL A 113 -2.77 6.18 7.40
N THR A 114 -3.56 5.40 6.70
CA THR A 114 -4.96 5.11 7.03
C THR A 114 -5.18 3.70 7.57
N ALA A 115 -4.23 2.79 7.35
CA ALA A 115 -4.27 1.45 7.95
C ALA A 115 -2.86 0.95 8.27
N ARG A 116 -2.75 0.19 9.36
CA ARG A 116 -1.52 -0.50 9.78
C ARG A 116 -1.79 -1.97 10.07
N THR A 117 -0.75 -2.76 9.96
CA THR A 117 -0.71 -4.15 10.43
C THR A 117 0.60 -4.42 11.17
N GLU A 118 0.60 -5.42 12.05
CA GLU A 118 1.78 -5.81 12.80
C GLU A 118 2.33 -7.13 12.27
N TYR A 119 3.60 -7.15 11.90
CA TYR A 119 4.30 -8.36 11.47
C TYR A 119 5.79 -8.26 11.78
N GLY A 120 6.16 -8.49 13.05
CA GLY A 120 7.52 -8.26 13.55
C GLY A 120 7.91 -6.79 13.63
N VAL A 121 7.23 -5.94 12.90
CA VAL A 121 7.37 -4.49 12.86
C VAL A 121 6.00 -3.91 12.51
N SER A 122 5.76 -2.66 12.89
CA SER A 122 4.55 -1.95 12.46
C SER A 122 4.67 -1.57 10.99
N ILE A 123 3.72 -2.04 10.18
CA ILE A 123 3.71 -1.86 8.74
C ILE A 123 2.63 -0.85 8.37
N ASP A 124 3.00 0.22 7.67
CA ASP A 124 2.06 1.17 7.09
C ASP A 124 1.39 0.50 5.87
N ALA A 125 0.20 -0.05 6.10
CA ALA A 125 -0.47 -0.94 5.16
C ALA A 125 -1.34 -0.23 4.13
N SER A 126 -1.78 0.99 4.41
CA SER A 126 -2.56 1.81 3.47
C SER A 126 -2.32 3.30 3.71
N VAL A 127 -2.32 4.06 2.63
CA VAL A 127 -2.17 5.51 2.64
C VAL A 127 -3.25 6.19 1.80
N GLU A 128 -3.55 7.43 2.14
CA GLU A 128 -4.46 8.30 1.41
C GLU A 128 -3.94 9.74 1.43
N LYS A 129 -3.78 10.33 0.25
CA LYS A 129 -3.44 11.75 0.09
C LYS A 129 -4.25 12.32 -1.08
N GLY A 130 -5.26 13.15 -0.76
CA GLY A 130 -6.21 13.60 -1.78
C GLY A 130 -6.93 12.40 -2.42
N ASN A 131 -6.90 12.30 -3.72
CA ASN A 131 -7.46 11.16 -4.47
C ASN A 131 -6.44 10.07 -4.82
N LEU A 132 -5.25 10.14 -4.23
CA LEU A 132 -4.23 9.12 -4.31
C LEU A 132 -4.36 8.16 -3.14
N PHE A 133 -4.70 6.92 -3.45
CA PHE A 133 -4.85 5.82 -2.50
C PHE A 133 -3.85 4.72 -2.81
N ALA A 134 -3.35 4.05 -1.80
CA ALA A 134 -2.54 2.85 -2.01
C ALA A 134 -2.64 1.89 -0.83
N CYS A 135 -2.48 0.59 -1.10
CA CYS A 135 -2.44 -0.44 -0.08
C CYS A 135 -1.39 -1.50 -0.39
N GLN A 136 -0.76 -2.04 0.67
CA GLN A 136 0.23 -3.11 0.58
C GLN A 136 -0.42 -4.47 0.36
N PHE A 137 -1.57 -4.70 0.99
CA PHE A 137 -2.34 -5.92 0.82
C PHE A 137 -3.04 -5.96 -0.55
N HIS A 138 -3.56 -7.12 -0.89
CA HIS A 138 -4.30 -7.37 -2.11
C HIS A 138 -5.81 -7.39 -1.83
N PRO A 139 -6.55 -6.28 -2.05
CA PRO A 139 -8.00 -6.29 -1.84
C PRO A 139 -8.72 -7.32 -2.72
N GLU A 140 -8.25 -7.55 -3.94
CA GLU A 140 -8.79 -8.56 -4.85
C GLU A 140 -8.65 -10.00 -4.33
N LYS A 141 -7.79 -10.22 -3.33
CA LYS A 141 -7.57 -11.51 -2.65
C LYS A 141 -8.06 -11.52 -1.22
N SER A 142 -8.76 -10.48 -0.79
CA SER A 142 -9.15 -10.26 0.60
C SER A 142 -10.63 -10.50 0.88
N SER A 143 -11.30 -11.33 0.05
CA SER A 143 -12.69 -11.76 0.24
C SER A 143 -13.64 -10.56 0.39
N GLU A 144 -14.62 -10.64 1.29
CA GLU A 144 -15.63 -9.59 1.49
C GLU A 144 -15.05 -8.26 1.93
N ALA A 145 -14.03 -8.27 2.80
CA ALA A 145 -13.35 -7.05 3.22
C ALA A 145 -12.70 -6.34 2.03
N GLY A 146 -12.01 -7.10 1.17
CA GLY A 146 -11.40 -6.57 -0.04
C GLY A 146 -12.41 -6.02 -1.04
N LEU A 147 -13.53 -6.73 -1.24
CA LEU A 147 -14.60 -6.26 -2.11
C LEU A 147 -15.18 -4.94 -1.63
N LYS A 148 -15.42 -4.79 -0.34
CA LYS A 148 -15.92 -3.54 0.26
C LYS A 148 -14.94 -2.38 0.06
N ILE A 149 -13.64 -2.62 0.21
CA ILE A 149 -12.60 -1.61 -0.06
C ILE A 149 -12.66 -1.17 -1.53
N LEU A 150 -12.74 -2.11 -2.46
CA LEU A 150 -12.85 -1.80 -3.90
C LEU A 150 -14.15 -1.09 -4.25
N GLU A 151 -15.26 -1.45 -3.65
CA GLU A 151 -16.55 -0.77 -3.81
C GLU A 151 -16.46 0.68 -3.32
N ASN A 152 -15.83 0.92 -2.16
CA ASN A 152 -15.60 2.26 -1.65
C ASN A 152 -14.76 3.10 -2.64
N PHE A 153 -13.71 2.51 -3.20
CA PHE A 153 -12.88 3.19 -4.20
C PHE A 153 -13.68 3.54 -5.46
N VAL A 154 -14.44 2.61 -6.01
CA VAL A 154 -15.28 2.84 -7.20
C VAL A 154 -16.31 3.93 -6.95
N ARG A 155 -16.94 3.94 -5.77
CA ARG A 155 -17.87 5.00 -5.37
C ARG A 155 -17.22 6.38 -5.38
N LEU A 156 -16.00 6.50 -4.83
CA LEU A 156 -15.24 7.75 -4.84
C LEU A 156 -14.96 8.25 -6.27
N GLY A 157 -14.66 7.35 -7.19
CA GLY A 157 -14.48 7.67 -8.59
C GLY A 157 -15.76 8.20 -9.27
N ARG A 158 -16.91 7.71 -8.86
CA ARG A 158 -18.22 8.17 -9.38
C ARG A 158 -18.65 9.52 -8.80
N GLU A 159 -18.35 9.80 -7.54
CA GLU A 159 -18.68 11.04 -6.86
C GLU A 159 -17.83 12.22 -7.35
N GLY A 160 -16.66 11.97 -7.93
CA GLY A 160 -15.73 12.97 -8.45
C GLY A 160 -16.00 13.41 -9.90
N ASN A 161 -17.04 12.91 -10.55
CA ASN A 161 -17.44 13.23 -11.94
C ASN A 161 -18.66 14.14 -11.99
#